data_25418dbc46ed5a6be25565240435e600
#
_entry.id   25418dbc46ed5a6be25565240435e600
#
_cell.length_a   1.000
_cell.length_b   1.000
_cell.length_c   1.000
_cell.angle_alpha   90.00
_cell.angle_beta   90.00
_cell.angle_gamma   90.00
#
_symmetry.space_group_name_H-M   'P 1'
#
loop_
_entity.id
_entity.type
_entity.pdbx_description
1 polymer ?
#
loop_
_entity_poly.entity_id
_entity_poly.type
_entity_poly.pdbx_seq_one_letter_code
_entity_poly.pdbx_strand_id
1 'polypeptide(L)'
;MHRRFILRCATVLAAVSTLSLLVNGPARAQLRGAAPTPAAQPGPSSTTPAVPHSVACTVATDQVRLDFPLPRTARLLVSGLSIKIVALGSSSTYGVGASTSAASYPSRLAEELVRRFPGQKFTVLNRGVSGEDLSNMLARLDTAVIREKPDLVLWQLGTNSVLDGKAVQPQASLLREGLARLKATGADVVLIDPQYVPRVIAKRHADDMVSLIATTAKEERVDHFRRFDLMRHWHEAEHLPFKRFVSPDGLHMNDWSYACFAKGLGLAIAEAAERPTTTAIGPTIAPH
;
A
#
# COMPACT_ATOMS: atom_id res chain seq x y z
N MET A 1 58.85 2.52 2.06
CA MET A 1 58.85 1.45 3.07
C MET A 1 57.73 0.49 2.74
N HIS A 2 58.14 -0.73 2.28
CA HIS A 2 57.27 -1.83 1.88
C HIS A 2 56.74 -2.57 3.10
N ARG A 3 55.45 -2.95 3.13
CA ARG A 3 55.03 -4.19 3.83
C ARG A 3 53.91 -4.90 3.06
N ARG A 4 54.30 -6.06 2.55
CA ARG A 4 53.48 -7.16 2.00
C ARG A 4 52.92 -7.98 3.16
N PHE A 5 51.64 -8.42 3.08
CA PHE A 5 51.12 -9.59 3.81
C PHE A 5 50.13 -10.31 2.91
N ILE A 6 50.53 -11.38 2.35
CA ILE A 6 50.37 -12.82 2.51
C ILE A 6 48.91 -13.31 2.56
N LEU A 7 48.63 -13.98 1.46
CA LEU A 7 47.50 -14.86 1.13
C LEU A 7 47.53 -16.15 1.98
N ARG A 8 46.40 -16.55 2.57
CA ARG A 8 46.24 -17.92 3.09
C ARG A 8 45.01 -18.57 2.44
N CYS A 9 45.28 -19.58 1.62
CA CYS A 9 44.35 -20.61 1.15
C CYS A 9 43.98 -21.54 2.31
N ALA A 10 42.70 -21.88 2.43
CA ALA A 10 42.22 -23.01 3.24
C ALA A 10 41.36 -23.93 2.36
N THR A 11 41.87 -25.14 2.24
CA THR A 11 41.32 -26.29 1.53
C THR A 11 40.14 -26.90 2.28
N VAL A 12 39.07 -27.24 1.58
CA VAL A 12 37.89 -27.98 2.11
C VAL A 12 37.97 -29.42 1.60
N LEU A 13 37.95 -30.37 2.55
CA LEU A 13 37.86 -31.82 2.31
C LEU A 13 36.40 -32.19 2.00
N ALA A 14 36.23 -33.04 0.99
CA ALA A 14 35.01 -33.73 0.64
C ALA A 14 34.92 -35.06 1.41
N ALA A 15 33.78 -35.32 2.05
CA ALA A 15 33.46 -36.61 2.64
C ALA A 15 32.40 -37.33 1.77
N VAL A 16 32.79 -38.51 1.32
CA VAL A 16 31.97 -39.47 0.58
C VAL A 16 31.31 -40.41 1.57
N SER A 17 29.99 -40.56 1.53
CA SER A 17 29.24 -41.58 2.30
C SER A 17 28.56 -42.58 1.38
N THR A 18 28.80 -43.81 1.68
CA THR A 18 28.47 -45.01 0.94
C THR A 18 27.00 -45.42 1.10
N LEU A 19 26.46 -45.92 0.01
CA LEU A 19 25.12 -46.50 -0.19
C LEU A 19 25.07 -47.96 0.26
N SER A 20 24.17 -48.35 1.14
CA SER A 20 23.91 -49.76 1.47
C SER A 20 22.55 -50.20 0.92
N LEU A 21 22.55 -51.16 0.04
CA LEU A 21 21.40 -51.88 -0.51
C LEU A 21 20.97 -52.97 0.47
N LEU A 22 19.69 -53.03 0.84
CA LEU A 22 19.06 -54.17 1.49
C LEU A 22 18.01 -54.78 0.56
N VAL A 23 18.19 -56.06 0.31
CA VAL A 23 17.37 -56.95 -0.51
C VAL A 23 16.22 -57.47 0.32
N ASN A 24 14.98 -57.36 -0.15
CA ASN A 24 13.81 -57.97 0.45
C ASN A 24 13.29 -59.14 -0.40
N GLY A 25 13.18 -60.34 0.23
CA GLY A 25 12.56 -61.53 -0.34
C GLY A 25 11.03 -61.55 -0.16
N PRO A 26 10.29 -62.44 -0.85
CA PRO A 26 8.85 -62.42 -0.97
C PRO A 26 8.12 -63.09 0.21
N ALA A 27 7.10 -62.42 0.70
CA ALA A 27 6.18 -63.00 1.69
C ALA A 27 4.93 -63.60 1.03
N ARG A 28 4.60 -64.84 1.47
CA ARG A 28 3.48 -65.66 1.02
C ARG A 28 2.12 -65.05 1.45
N ALA A 29 1.19 -65.03 0.54
CA ALA A 29 -0.23 -64.71 0.78
C ALA A 29 -0.96 -65.90 1.47
N GLN A 30 -1.59 -65.66 2.60
CA GLN A 30 -2.59 -66.56 3.19
C GLN A 30 -4.00 -65.99 2.98
N LEU A 31 -4.80 -66.71 2.24
CA LEU A 31 -6.24 -66.49 2.10
C LEU A 31 -6.95 -66.86 3.42
N ARG A 32 -7.60 -65.92 4.05
CA ARG A 32 -8.59 -66.17 5.12
C ARG A 32 -9.94 -65.57 4.72
N GLY A 33 -10.97 -66.39 4.94
CA GLY A 33 -12.34 -66.24 4.52
C GLY A 33 -13.04 -64.97 4.95
N ALA A 34 -13.99 -64.56 4.15
CA ALA A 34 -14.86 -63.42 4.32
C ALA A 34 -15.85 -63.64 5.46
N ALA A 35 -15.89 -62.70 6.44
CA ALA A 35 -16.99 -62.52 7.38
C ALA A 35 -18.01 -61.52 6.85
N PRO A 36 -19.30 -61.61 7.17
CA PRO A 36 -20.35 -60.75 6.62
C PRO A 36 -20.22 -59.32 7.18
N THR A 37 -20.36 -58.37 6.26
CA THR A 37 -20.31 -56.92 6.51
C THR A 37 -21.52 -56.47 7.34
N PRO A 38 -21.35 -55.76 8.48
CA PRO A 38 -22.46 -55.09 9.14
C PRO A 38 -22.91 -53.88 8.33
N ALA A 39 -24.24 -53.68 8.27
CA ALA A 39 -24.88 -52.55 7.61
C ALA A 39 -24.32 -51.21 8.13
N ALA A 40 -23.93 -50.32 7.21
CA ALA A 40 -23.45 -48.97 7.50
C ALA A 40 -24.57 -48.16 8.17
N GLN A 41 -24.32 -47.69 9.38
CA GLN A 41 -25.11 -46.65 10.02
C GLN A 41 -24.77 -45.30 9.33
N PRO A 42 -25.78 -44.40 9.07
CA PRO A 42 -25.51 -43.10 8.60
C PRO A 42 -24.72 -42.32 9.66
N GLY A 43 -23.47 -41.99 9.35
CA GLY A 43 -22.60 -41.16 10.18
C GLY A 43 -23.18 -39.74 10.35
N PRO A 44 -22.86 -39.05 11.46
CA PRO A 44 -23.31 -37.70 11.68
C PRO A 44 -22.84 -36.81 10.53
N SER A 45 -23.79 -36.06 9.94
CA SER A 45 -23.50 -35.04 8.91
C SER A 45 -22.40 -34.12 9.41
N SER A 46 -21.23 -34.18 8.77
CA SER A 46 -20.17 -33.23 9.00
C SER A 46 -20.65 -31.84 8.50
N THR A 47 -21.18 -31.06 9.42
CA THR A 47 -21.32 -29.60 9.19
C THR A 47 -19.92 -29.04 9.00
N THR A 48 -19.50 -28.85 7.75
CA THR A 48 -18.32 -28.06 7.40
C THR A 48 -18.50 -26.70 8.07
N PRO A 49 -17.56 -26.26 8.93
CA PRO A 49 -17.67 -24.93 9.52
C PRO A 49 -17.72 -23.93 8.36
N ALA A 50 -18.79 -23.12 8.34
CA ALA A 50 -18.91 -22.03 7.37
C ALA A 50 -17.64 -21.17 7.47
N VAL A 51 -16.89 -21.08 6.38
CA VAL A 51 -15.77 -20.15 6.26
C VAL A 51 -16.35 -18.77 6.61
N PRO A 52 -15.83 -18.07 7.63
CA PRO A 52 -16.37 -16.79 8.01
C PRO A 52 -16.33 -15.91 6.77
N HIS A 53 -17.50 -15.44 6.32
CA HIS A 53 -17.62 -14.53 5.19
C HIS A 53 -16.64 -13.37 5.44
N SER A 54 -15.65 -13.21 4.57
CA SER A 54 -14.75 -12.07 4.65
C SER A 54 -15.62 -10.82 4.56
N VAL A 55 -15.61 -10.00 5.61
CA VAL A 55 -16.32 -8.71 5.58
C VAL A 55 -15.89 -7.98 4.30
N ALA A 56 -16.86 -7.72 3.43
CA ALA A 56 -16.57 -7.02 2.18
C ALA A 56 -16.07 -5.61 2.52
N CYS A 57 -15.04 -5.17 1.82
CA CYS A 57 -14.61 -3.78 1.91
C CYS A 57 -15.64 -2.89 1.21
N THR A 58 -16.39 -2.13 1.97
CA THR A 58 -17.27 -1.07 1.48
C THR A 58 -16.55 0.27 1.63
N VAL A 59 -16.40 1.00 0.53
CA VAL A 59 -15.86 2.36 0.52
C VAL A 59 -16.85 3.23 -0.25
N ALA A 60 -17.46 4.19 0.44
CA ALA A 60 -18.33 5.16 -0.19
C ALA A 60 -17.52 6.30 -0.83
N THR A 61 -17.96 6.82 -1.96
CA THR A 61 -17.23 7.84 -2.73
C THR A 61 -17.02 9.12 -1.93
N ASP A 62 -17.99 9.52 -1.14
CA ASP A 62 -17.93 10.71 -0.27
C ASP A 62 -16.88 10.61 0.83
N GLN A 63 -16.61 9.39 1.32
CA GLN A 63 -15.59 9.14 2.35
C GLN A 63 -14.15 9.31 1.83
N VAL A 64 -13.94 9.13 0.53
CA VAL A 64 -12.59 9.11 -0.07
C VAL A 64 -12.37 10.20 -1.10
N ARG A 65 -13.34 11.10 -1.27
CA ARG A 65 -13.28 12.18 -2.27
C ARG A 65 -12.07 13.08 -2.03
N LEU A 66 -11.33 13.33 -3.13
CA LEU A 66 -10.26 14.33 -3.17
C LEU A 66 -10.85 15.74 -3.33
N ASP A 67 -10.15 16.75 -2.81
CA ASP A 67 -10.65 18.13 -2.82
C ASP A 67 -10.49 18.79 -4.20
N PHE A 68 -9.45 18.44 -4.94
CA PHE A 68 -9.13 19.04 -6.24
C PHE A 68 -9.19 18.00 -7.37
N PRO A 69 -9.33 18.42 -8.65
CA PRO A 69 -9.16 17.54 -9.79
C PRO A 69 -7.69 17.17 -10.00
N LEU A 70 -7.44 16.06 -10.69
CA LEU A 70 -6.11 15.59 -11.08
C LEU A 70 -5.88 15.89 -12.59
N PRO A 71 -5.50 17.12 -12.97
CA PRO A 71 -5.57 17.57 -14.35
C PRO A 71 -4.56 16.88 -15.27
N ARG A 72 -3.36 16.49 -14.78
CA ARG A 72 -2.39 15.76 -15.58
C ARG A 72 -2.86 14.33 -15.83
N THR A 73 -3.33 13.65 -14.79
CA THR A 73 -3.91 12.31 -14.87
C THR A 73 -5.11 12.30 -15.81
N ALA A 74 -6.02 13.27 -15.68
CA ALA A 74 -7.18 13.44 -16.55
C ALA A 74 -6.81 13.54 -18.04
N ARG A 75 -5.87 14.41 -18.36
CA ARG A 75 -5.40 14.59 -19.76
C ARG A 75 -4.84 13.30 -20.35
N LEU A 76 -4.05 12.55 -19.56
CA LEU A 76 -3.44 11.30 -20.03
C LEU A 76 -4.48 10.20 -20.22
N LEU A 77 -5.50 10.12 -19.35
CA LEU A 77 -6.64 9.22 -19.50
C LEU A 77 -7.38 9.49 -20.82
N VAL A 78 -7.75 10.75 -21.06
CA VAL A 78 -8.47 11.14 -22.29
C VAL A 78 -7.64 10.86 -23.55
N SER A 79 -6.32 11.02 -23.46
CA SER A 79 -5.42 10.78 -24.61
C SER A 79 -5.02 9.31 -24.78
N GLY A 80 -5.45 8.39 -23.89
CA GLY A 80 -5.05 6.98 -23.92
C GLY A 80 -3.55 6.74 -23.71
N LEU A 81 -2.84 7.74 -23.13
CA LEU A 81 -1.40 7.66 -22.89
C LEU A 81 -1.11 6.95 -21.55
N SER A 82 0.02 6.26 -21.49
CA SER A 82 0.48 5.60 -20.27
C SER A 82 0.63 6.58 -19.11
N ILE A 83 0.20 6.17 -17.91
CA ILE A 83 0.25 6.97 -16.69
C ILE A 83 1.23 6.32 -15.72
N LYS A 84 2.25 7.08 -15.31
CA LYS A 84 3.23 6.66 -14.32
C LYS A 84 2.92 7.27 -12.96
N ILE A 85 2.69 6.41 -11.97
CA ILE A 85 2.40 6.78 -10.58
C ILE A 85 3.59 6.38 -9.73
N VAL A 86 4.10 7.29 -8.91
CA VAL A 86 5.13 6.98 -7.91
C VAL A 86 4.53 7.07 -6.52
N ALA A 87 4.56 5.96 -5.80
CA ALA A 87 4.15 5.87 -4.40
C ALA A 87 5.38 6.05 -3.49
N LEU A 88 5.58 7.26 -2.98
CA LEU A 88 6.61 7.60 -2.00
C LEU A 88 6.05 7.41 -0.59
N GLY A 89 6.86 6.85 0.33
CA GLY A 89 6.43 6.69 1.72
C GLY A 89 7.32 5.80 2.54
N SER A 90 6.82 5.41 3.71
CA SER A 90 7.53 4.57 4.66
C SER A 90 7.13 3.09 4.56
N SER A 91 7.13 2.38 5.69
CA SER A 91 6.78 0.95 5.79
C SER A 91 5.38 0.62 5.26
N SER A 92 4.39 1.51 5.44
CA SER A 92 3.04 1.32 4.88
C SER A 92 3.04 1.31 3.35
N THR A 93 3.89 2.13 2.72
CA THR A 93 4.05 2.15 1.26
C THR A 93 4.89 0.96 0.79
N TYR A 94 5.95 0.62 1.51
CA TYR A 94 6.73 -0.59 1.25
C TYR A 94 5.85 -1.85 1.26
N GLY A 95 4.89 -1.92 2.19
CA GLY A 95 3.96 -3.03 2.33
C GLY A 95 4.25 -3.92 3.55
N VAL A 96 4.85 -3.36 4.62
CA VAL A 96 5.01 -4.11 5.88
C VAL A 96 3.62 -4.49 6.41
N GLY A 97 3.47 -5.75 6.83
CA GLY A 97 2.20 -6.33 7.25
C GLY A 97 1.37 -6.97 6.12
N ALA A 98 1.73 -6.74 4.87
CA ALA A 98 1.19 -7.49 3.74
C ALA A 98 1.85 -8.88 3.65
N SER A 99 1.08 -9.90 3.26
CA SER A 99 1.57 -11.27 3.11
C SER A 99 2.61 -11.42 1.99
N THR A 100 2.52 -10.59 0.96
CA THR A 100 3.44 -10.52 -0.18
C THR A 100 3.53 -9.08 -0.69
N SER A 101 4.55 -8.77 -1.51
CA SER A 101 4.65 -7.47 -2.19
C SER A 101 3.44 -7.15 -3.08
N ALA A 102 2.81 -8.18 -3.67
CA ALA A 102 1.59 -8.05 -4.47
C ALA A 102 0.37 -7.63 -3.62
N ALA A 103 0.37 -7.91 -2.32
CA ALA A 103 -0.69 -7.51 -1.40
C ALA A 103 -0.49 -6.08 -0.83
N SER A 104 0.63 -5.41 -1.11
CA SER A 104 0.85 -4.01 -0.74
C SER A 104 -0.11 -3.07 -1.48
N TYR A 105 -0.42 -1.89 -0.90
CA TYR A 105 -1.37 -0.98 -1.55
C TYR A 105 -0.93 -0.47 -2.92
N PRO A 106 0.37 -0.21 -3.20
CA PRO A 106 0.75 0.23 -4.54
C PRO A 106 0.48 -0.82 -5.62
N SER A 107 0.71 -2.11 -5.30
CA SER A 107 0.41 -3.23 -6.20
C SER A 107 -1.10 -3.39 -6.40
N ARG A 108 -1.88 -3.38 -5.32
CA ARG A 108 -3.34 -3.43 -5.36
C ARG A 108 -3.97 -2.25 -6.09
N LEU A 109 -3.37 -1.04 -5.95
CA LEU A 109 -3.82 0.14 -6.68
C LEU A 109 -3.62 -0.01 -8.18
N ALA A 110 -2.51 -0.59 -8.62
CA ALA A 110 -2.28 -0.86 -10.04
C ALA A 110 -3.39 -1.75 -10.63
N GLU A 111 -3.75 -2.84 -9.92
CA GLU A 111 -4.85 -3.73 -10.29
C GLU A 111 -6.19 -2.99 -10.31
N GLU A 112 -6.45 -2.16 -9.30
CA GLU A 112 -7.69 -1.38 -9.18
C GLU A 112 -7.87 -0.38 -10.31
N LEU A 113 -6.81 0.34 -10.68
CA LEU A 113 -6.84 1.33 -11.76
C LEU A 113 -7.04 0.67 -13.13
N VAL A 114 -6.36 -0.46 -13.41
CA VAL A 114 -6.57 -1.23 -14.64
C VAL A 114 -8.02 -1.73 -14.75
N ARG A 115 -8.62 -2.16 -13.64
CA ARG A 115 -10.02 -2.61 -13.62
C ARG A 115 -11.00 -1.45 -13.88
N ARG A 116 -10.71 -0.25 -13.37
CA ARG A 116 -11.56 0.95 -13.55
C ARG A 116 -11.45 1.56 -14.95
N PHE A 117 -10.27 1.49 -15.53
CA PHE A 117 -9.95 2.05 -16.84
C PHE A 117 -9.45 0.96 -17.79
N PRO A 118 -10.34 0.07 -18.31
CA PRO A 118 -9.94 -0.99 -19.22
C PRO A 118 -9.24 -0.42 -20.45
N GLY A 119 -8.08 -1.00 -20.80
CA GLY A 119 -7.28 -0.55 -21.94
C GLY A 119 -6.27 0.56 -21.62
N GLN A 120 -6.39 1.26 -20.48
CA GLN A 120 -5.42 2.25 -20.03
C GLN A 120 -4.20 1.56 -19.41
N LYS A 121 -2.99 2.08 -19.72
CA LYS A 121 -1.74 1.57 -19.15
C LYS A 121 -1.35 2.37 -17.91
N PHE A 122 -1.21 1.68 -16.78
CA PHE A 122 -0.69 2.24 -15.54
C PHE A 122 0.61 1.58 -15.14
N THR A 123 1.57 2.36 -14.67
CA THR A 123 2.79 1.89 -14.01
C THR A 123 2.83 2.49 -12.62
N VAL A 124 2.71 1.66 -11.59
CA VAL A 124 2.80 2.11 -10.19
C VAL A 124 4.15 1.66 -9.61
N LEU A 125 5.02 2.63 -9.34
CA LEU A 125 6.34 2.41 -8.75
C LEU A 125 6.25 2.55 -7.24
N ASN A 126 6.52 1.46 -6.52
CA ASN A 126 6.63 1.49 -5.06
C ASN A 126 8.02 2.04 -4.67
N ARG A 127 8.04 3.19 -4.02
CA ARG A 127 9.20 3.86 -3.46
C ARG A 127 9.09 4.01 -1.93
N GLY A 128 8.49 3.01 -1.27
CA GLY A 128 8.42 2.91 0.19
C GLY A 128 9.74 2.43 0.77
N VAL A 129 10.20 3.06 1.86
CA VAL A 129 11.36 2.63 2.66
C VAL A 129 10.96 2.63 4.13
N SER A 130 11.07 1.46 4.78
CA SER A 130 10.63 1.31 6.18
C SER A 130 11.40 2.24 7.13
N GLY A 131 10.69 2.81 8.11
CA GLY A 131 11.28 3.67 9.14
C GLY A 131 11.51 5.12 8.72
N GLU A 132 11.33 5.47 7.44
CA GLU A 132 11.55 6.84 7.00
C GLU A 132 10.50 7.82 7.52
N ASP A 133 10.97 8.98 7.91
CA ASP A 133 10.18 10.17 8.15
C ASP A 133 10.26 11.15 6.97
N LEU A 134 9.67 12.34 7.16
CA LEU A 134 9.61 13.35 6.11
C LEU A 134 11.00 13.83 5.67
N SER A 135 11.96 13.99 6.59
CA SER A 135 13.32 14.43 6.26
C SER A 135 14.08 13.41 5.42
N ASN A 136 13.94 12.11 5.74
CA ASN A 136 14.53 11.03 4.96
C ASN A 136 13.95 10.98 3.55
N MET A 137 12.63 11.11 3.42
CA MET A 137 11.95 11.12 2.12
C MET A 137 12.41 12.31 1.24
N LEU A 138 12.58 13.50 1.85
CA LEU A 138 13.10 14.69 1.13
C LEU A 138 14.53 14.49 0.63
N ALA A 139 15.40 13.86 1.41
CA ALA A 139 16.78 13.62 1.04
C ALA A 139 16.92 12.76 -0.24
N ARG A 140 15.94 11.89 -0.51
CA ARG A 140 15.92 11.03 -1.70
C ARG A 140 14.85 11.40 -2.74
N LEU A 141 14.17 12.54 -2.58
CA LEU A 141 13.04 12.93 -3.45
C LEU A 141 13.42 12.96 -4.92
N ASP A 142 14.61 13.51 -5.26
CA ASP A 142 15.09 13.58 -6.64
C ASP A 142 15.33 12.20 -7.24
N THR A 143 16.02 11.34 -6.52
CA THR A 143 16.40 10.01 -7.02
C THR A 143 15.27 9.02 -7.03
N ALA A 144 14.37 9.09 -6.03
CA ALA A 144 13.27 8.15 -5.87
C ALA A 144 12.01 8.53 -6.64
N VAL A 145 11.81 9.83 -6.90
CA VAL A 145 10.55 10.34 -7.47
C VAL A 145 10.79 11.18 -8.72
N ILE A 146 11.55 12.29 -8.63
CA ILE A 146 11.62 13.29 -9.71
C ILE A 146 12.25 12.72 -10.97
N ARG A 147 13.33 11.93 -10.84
CA ARG A 147 13.99 11.26 -11.98
C ARG A 147 13.10 10.23 -12.67
N GLU A 148 12.09 9.70 -11.99
CA GLU A 148 11.11 8.81 -12.59
C GLU A 148 10.14 9.52 -13.53
N LYS A 149 10.09 10.86 -13.50
CA LYS A 149 9.16 11.68 -14.29
C LYS A 149 7.72 11.22 -14.11
N PRO A 150 7.19 11.24 -12.87
CA PRO A 150 5.85 10.77 -12.59
C PRO A 150 4.78 11.67 -13.22
N ASP A 151 3.62 11.10 -13.46
CA ASP A 151 2.40 11.83 -13.80
C ASP A 151 1.55 12.09 -12.57
N LEU A 152 1.60 11.18 -11.60
CA LEU A 152 0.95 11.29 -10.29
C LEU A 152 1.93 10.82 -9.20
N VAL A 153 2.03 11.59 -8.13
CA VAL A 153 2.77 11.22 -6.91
C VAL A 153 1.80 10.98 -5.77
N LEU A 154 1.88 9.80 -5.17
CA LEU A 154 1.22 9.46 -3.93
C LEU A 154 2.25 9.54 -2.81
N TRP A 155 2.11 10.49 -1.88
CA TRP A 155 3.09 10.70 -0.84
C TRP A 155 2.53 10.40 0.55
N GLN A 156 2.85 9.20 1.06
CA GLN A 156 2.46 8.76 2.41
C GLN A 156 3.49 9.26 3.43
N LEU A 157 3.04 9.99 4.45
CA LEU A 157 3.92 10.67 5.41
C LEU A 157 3.31 10.78 6.81
N GLY A 158 4.10 11.27 7.77
CA GLY A 158 3.66 11.66 9.10
C GLY A 158 3.75 10.55 10.15
N THR A 159 3.56 9.28 9.80
CA THR A 159 3.49 8.17 10.76
C THR A 159 4.74 8.08 11.65
N ASN A 160 5.95 8.02 11.08
CA ASN A 160 7.17 7.87 11.87
C ASN A 160 7.49 9.13 12.68
N SER A 161 7.21 10.32 12.15
CA SER A 161 7.35 11.56 12.92
C SER A 161 6.47 11.53 14.18
N VAL A 162 5.25 11.01 14.10
CA VAL A 162 4.35 10.81 15.25
C VAL A 162 4.88 9.76 16.21
N LEU A 163 5.33 8.60 15.71
CA LEU A 163 5.87 7.51 16.53
C LEU A 163 7.10 7.94 17.31
N ASP A 164 7.97 8.72 16.69
CA ASP A 164 9.21 9.26 17.27
C ASP A 164 8.98 10.48 18.17
N GLY A 165 7.72 10.94 18.30
CA GLY A 165 7.37 12.12 19.12
C GLY A 165 7.95 13.43 18.61
N LYS A 166 8.21 13.54 17.29
CA LYS A 166 8.76 14.77 16.68
C LYS A 166 7.76 15.90 16.77
N ALA A 167 8.27 17.12 16.99
CA ALA A 167 7.46 18.32 16.97
C ALA A 167 6.79 18.52 15.60
N VAL A 168 5.51 18.89 15.60
CA VAL A 168 4.69 18.99 14.39
C VAL A 168 5.06 20.21 13.56
N GLN A 169 5.28 21.37 14.18
CA GLN A 169 5.53 22.62 13.47
C GLN A 169 6.72 22.60 12.49
N PRO A 170 7.88 22.03 12.83
CA PRO A 170 8.99 21.92 11.87
C PRO A 170 8.67 21.06 10.65
N GLN A 171 7.69 20.12 10.75
CA GLN A 171 7.29 19.28 9.62
C GLN A 171 6.60 20.09 8.52
N ALA A 172 5.94 21.20 8.85
CA ALA A 172 5.28 22.07 7.88
C ALA A 172 6.24 22.63 6.82
N SER A 173 7.41 23.09 7.22
CA SER A 173 8.43 23.64 6.30
C SER A 173 8.97 22.54 5.37
N LEU A 174 9.28 21.37 5.93
CA LEU A 174 9.74 20.21 5.15
C LEU A 174 8.69 19.74 4.16
N LEU A 175 7.41 19.70 4.57
CA LEU A 175 6.31 19.31 3.69
C LEU A 175 6.16 20.29 2.52
N ARG A 176 6.16 21.61 2.79
CA ARG A 176 6.08 22.64 1.74
C ARG A 176 7.28 22.60 0.79
N GLU A 177 8.50 22.37 1.30
CA GLU A 177 9.69 22.18 0.45
C GLU A 177 9.49 21.02 -0.53
N GLY A 178 9.07 19.86 -0.01
CA GLY A 178 8.84 18.70 -0.87
C GLY A 178 7.72 18.93 -1.88
N LEU A 179 6.62 19.57 -1.47
CA LEU A 179 5.52 19.92 -2.37
C LEU A 179 5.97 20.88 -3.48
N ALA A 180 6.77 21.90 -3.15
CA ALA A 180 7.31 22.83 -4.16
C ALA A 180 8.13 22.09 -5.23
N ARG A 181 9.01 21.16 -4.80
CA ARG A 181 9.83 20.33 -5.70
C ARG A 181 8.98 19.40 -6.57
N LEU A 182 7.95 18.76 -5.99
CA LEU A 182 7.04 17.87 -6.74
C LEU A 182 6.18 18.66 -7.74
N LYS A 183 5.59 19.78 -7.34
CA LYS A 183 4.78 20.65 -8.20
C LYS A 183 5.57 21.18 -9.40
N ALA A 184 6.87 21.46 -9.22
CA ALA A 184 7.76 21.89 -10.30
C ALA A 184 7.92 20.84 -11.42
N THR A 185 7.61 19.55 -11.16
CA THR A 185 7.60 18.50 -12.19
C THR A 185 6.36 18.51 -13.07
N GLY A 186 5.32 19.23 -12.68
CA GLY A 186 4.00 19.22 -13.32
C GLY A 186 3.18 17.95 -13.05
N ALA A 187 3.60 17.07 -12.14
CA ALA A 187 2.84 15.93 -11.70
C ALA A 187 1.67 16.34 -10.80
N ASP A 188 0.58 15.57 -10.84
CA ASP A 188 -0.44 15.64 -9.79
C ASP A 188 0.13 15.08 -8.49
N VAL A 189 -0.29 15.60 -7.33
CA VAL A 189 0.20 15.16 -6.02
C VAL A 189 -0.98 14.87 -5.10
N VAL A 190 -0.95 13.68 -4.47
CA VAL A 190 -1.89 13.28 -3.43
C VAL A 190 -1.09 12.93 -2.17
N LEU A 191 -1.29 13.67 -1.09
CA LEU A 191 -0.78 13.35 0.22
C LEU A 191 -1.62 12.24 0.86
N ILE A 192 -0.99 11.36 1.62
CA ILE A 192 -1.66 10.30 2.37
C ILE A 192 -1.21 10.41 3.83
N ASP A 193 -2.14 10.71 4.71
CA ASP A 193 -1.89 10.89 6.14
C ASP A 193 -1.60 9.58 6.89
N PRO A 194 -1.24 9.62 8.20
CA PRO A 194 -1.02 8.43 9.00
C PRO A 194 -2.22 7.48 9.02
N GLN A 195 -1.97 6.22 9.35
CA GLN A 195 -3.01 5.22 9.59
C GLN A 195 -3.64 5.38 10.99
N TYR A 196 -4.95 5.16 11.12
CA TYR A 196 -5.65 5.07 12.40
C TYR A 196 -5.47 3.67 13.00
N VAL A 197 -4.42 3.50 13.81
CA VAL A 197 -4.05 2.20 14.41
C VAL A 197 -3.56 2.40 15.84
N PRO A 198 -3.61 1.37 16.72
CA PRO A 198 -3.32 1.51 18.15
C PRO A 198 -2.02 2.24 18.48
N ARG A 199 -0.91 1.93 17.80
CA ARG A 199 0.38 2.56 18.07
C ARG A 199 0.48 4.02 17.63
N VAL A 200 -0.31 4.44 16.65
CA VAL A 200 -0.36 5.84 16.19
C VAL A 200 -1.29 6.66 17.07
N ILE A 201 -2.53 6.20 17.30
CA ILE A 201 -3.52 6.95 18.08
C ILE A 201 -3.14 7.08 19.56
N ALA A 202 -2.26 6.21 20.08
CA ALA A 202 -1.70 6.35 21.42
C ALA A 202 -0.69 7.51 21.55
N LYS A 203 -0.31 8.17 20.45
CA LYS A 203 0.67 9.26 20.45
C LYS A 203 -0.03 10.61 20.49
N ARG A 204 0.45 11.49 21.37
CA ARG A 204 -0.14 12.81 21.62
C ARG A 204 -0.30 13.70 20.39
N HIS A 205 0.60 13.59 19.40
CA HIS A 205 0.62 14.43 18.21
C HIS A 205 0.03 13.76 16.96
N ALA A 206 -0.75 12.68 17.10
CA ALA A 206 -1.34 12.01 15.96
C ALA A 206 -2.33 12.92 15.19
N ASP A 207 -3.30 13.50 15.92
CA ASP A 207 -4.31 14.40 15.32
C ASP A 207 -3.69 15.71 14.82
N ASP A 208 -2.68 16.26 15.55
CA ASP A 208 -1.96 17.46 15.12
C ASP A 208 -1.25 17.22 13.76
N MET A 209 -0.65 16.04 13.57
CA MET A 209 0.01 15.68 12.31
C MET A 209 -0.99 15.53 11.16
N VAL A 210 -2.12 14.86 11.40
CA VAL A 210 -3.21 14.74 10.42
C VAL A 210 -3.71 16.13 10.01
N SER A 211 -3.95 17.00 11.00
CA SER A 211 -4.38 18.39 10.79
C SER A 211 -3.37 19.22 10.01
N LEU A 212 -2.06 19.06 10.31
CA LEU A 212 -1.00 19.72 9.56
C LEU A 212 -1.00 19.31 8.09
N ILE A 213 -1.09 18.00 7.81
CA ILE A 213 -1.10 17.49 6.43
C ILE A 213 -2.31 18.03 5.68
N ALA A 214 -3.50 17.95 6.27
CA ALA A 214 -4.75 18.45 5.68
C ALA A 214 -4.69 19.95 5.38
N THR A 215 -4.24 20.75 6.34
CA THR A 215 -4.12 22.21 6.19
C THR A 215 -3.11 22.57 5.10
N THR A 216 -1.93 21.94 5.13
CA THR A 216 -0.90 22.20 4.12
C THR A 216 -1.35 21.77 2.73
N ALA A 217 -2.03 20.63 2.59
CA ALA A 217 -2.57 20.19 1.31
C ALA A 217 -3.53 21.24 0.71
N LYS A 218 -4.43 21.76 1.54
CA LYS A 218 -5.40 22.80 1.13
C LYS A 218 -4.70 24.10 0.74
N GLU A 219 -3.76 24.60 1.55
CA GLU A 219 -2.99 25.81 1.30
C GLU A 219 -2.17 25.70 -0.01
N GLU A 220 -1.54 24.56 -0.22
CA GLU A 220 -0.71 24.28 -1.39
C GLU A 220 -1.52 23.84 -2.61
N ARG A 221 -2.85 23.69 -2.49
CA ARG A 221 -3.76 23.24 -3.54
C ARG A 221 -3.33 21.88 -4.15
N VAL A 222 -2.98 20.94 -3.29
CA VAL A 222 -2.73 19.53 -3.62
C VAL A 222 -3.76 18.66 -2.89
N ASP A 223 -3.95 17.46 -3.40
CA ASP A 223 -4.93 16.57 -2.81
C ASP A 223 -4.45 15.89 -1.52
N HIS A 224 -5.41 15.51 -0.69
CA HIS A 224 -5.20 14.78 0.54
C HIS A 224 -6.16 13.60 0.62
N PHE A 225 -5.62 12.38 0.57
CA PHE A 225 -6.38 11.17 0.85
C PHE A 225 -6.40 10.93 2.36
N ARG A 226 -7.58 11.04 2.97
CA ARG A 226 -7.81 10.97 4.43
C ARG A 226 -7.84 9.52 4.90
N ARG A 227 -6.66 8.86 4.87
CA ARG A 227 -6.53 7.45 5.32
C ARG A 227 -6.87 7.30 6.80
N PHE A 228 -6.47 8.25 7.63
CA PHE A 228 -6.77 8.26 9.06
C PHE A 228 -8.29 8.21 9.31
N ASP A 229 -9.04 9.07 8.65
CA ASP A 229 -10.49 9.11 8.76
C ASP A 229 -11.18 7.86 8.21
N LEU A 230 -10.71 7.35 7.07
CA LEU A 230 -11.21 6.10 6.49
C LEU A 230 -11.05 4.92 7.47
N MET A 231 -9.86 4.77 8.06
CA MET A 231 -9.59 3.68 9.00
C MET A 231 -10.30 3.89 10.35
N ARG A 232 -10.46 5.14 10.79
CA ARG A 232 -11.28 5.49 11.96
C ARG A 232 -12.73 5.10 11.73
N HIS A 233 -13.30 5.37 10.57
CA HIS A 233 -14.64 4.96 10.18
C HIS A 233 -14.83 3.44 10.27
N TRP A 234 -13.86 2.64 9.78
CA TRP A 234 -13.92 1.18 9.94
C TRP A 234 -14.03 0.77 11.41
N HIS A 235 -13.26 1.42 12.28
CA HIS A 235 -13.24 1.07 13.69
C HIS A 235 -14.49 1.57 14.45
N GLU A 236 -14.80 2.85 14.32
CA GLU A 236 -15.82 3.52 15.13
C GLU A 236 -17.22 3.37 14.57
N ALA A 237 -17.41 3.51 13.26
CA ALA A 237 -18.73 3.47 12.63
C ALA A 237 -19.14 2.06 12.18
N GLU A 238 -18.21 1.30 11.58
CA GLU A 238 -18.47 -0.07 11.16
C GLU A 238 -18.20 -1.10 12.27
N HIS A 239 -17.72 -0.66 13.44
CA HIS A 239 -17.40 -1.49 14.62
C HIS A 239 -16.40 -2.62 14.34
N LEU A 240 -15.51 -2.44 13.34
CA LEU A 240 -14.48 -3.44 13.05
C LEU A 240 -13.38 -3.41 14.12
N PRO A 241 -13.08 -4.55 14.75
CA PRO A 241 -11.97 -4.60 15.70
C PRO A 241 -10.63 -4.42 14.97
N PHE A 242 -9.66 -3.79 15.63
CA PHE A 242 -8.32 -3.53 15.03
C PHE A 242 -7.70 -4.79 14.42
N LYS A 243 -7.80 -5.94 15.06
CA LYS A 243 -7.30 -7.22 14.54
C LYS A 243 -7.83 -7.59 13.14
N ARG A 244 -8.92 -6.96 12.68
CA ARG A 244 -9.49 -7.18 11.35
C ARG A 244 -8.67 -6.50 10.25
N PHE A 245 -8.10 -5.33 10.54
CA PHE A 245 -7.44 -4.47 9.55
C PHE A 245 -6.03 -4.02 9.94
N VAL A 246 -5.55 -4.41 11.12
CA VAL A 246 -4.21 -4.12 11.65
C VAL A 246 -3.49 -5.43 11.91
N SER A 247 -2.21 -5.48 11.52
CA SER A 247 -1.31 -6.59 11.81
C SER A 247 -1.06 -6.75 13.32
N PRO A 248 -0.60 -7.91 13.79
CA PRO A 248 -0.37 -8.17 15.21
C PRO A 248 0.58 -7.19 15.91
N ASP A 249 1.41 -6.47 15.14
CA ASP A 249 2.32 -5.45 15.68
C ASP A 249 1.61 -4.15 16.14
N GLY A 250 0.31 -4.03 15.90
CA GLY A 250 -0.50 -2.87 16.27
C GLY A 250 -0.18 -1.59 15.50
N LEU A 251 0.59 -1.68 14.41
CA LEU A 251 1.04 -0.55 13.60
C LEU A 251 0.69 -0.69 12.13
N HIS A 252 1.04 -1.81 11.50
CA HIS A 252 0.92 -1.94 10.07
C HIS A 252 -0.45 -2.48 9.66
N MET A 253 -0.89 -2.09 8.48
CA MET A 253 -2.07 -2.66 7.84
C MET A 253 -1.80 -4.12 7.44
N ASN A 254 -2.86 -4.93 7.34
CA ASN A 254 -2.81 -6.29 6.79
C ASN A 254 -3.36 -6.33 5.36
N ASP A 255 -3.42 -7.50 4.74
CA ASP A 255 -3.88 -7.67 3.35
C ASP A 255 -5.27 -7.10 3.10
N TRP A 256 -6.20 -7.29 4.06
CA TRP A 256 -7.56 -6.78 3.93
C TRP A 256 -7.58 -5.26 3.86
N SER A 257 -6.90 -4.59 4.80
CA SER A 257 -6.86 -3.13 4.85
C SER A 257 -6.05 -2.52 3.72
N TYR A 258 -4.98 -3.17 3.27
CA TYR A 258 -4.25 -2.72 2.07
C TYR A 258 -5.12 -2.80 0.82
N ALA A 259 -5.90 -3.87 0.65
CA ALA A 259 -6.83 -3.99 -0.46
C ALA A 259 -7.96 -2.96 -0.40
N CYS A 260 -8.53 -2.75 0.80
CA CYS A 260 -9.59 -1.77 1.02
C CYS A 260 -9.10 -0.33 0.80
N PHE A 261 -7.93 0.01 1.33
CA PHE A 261 -7.28 1.29 1.10
C PHE A 261 -7.00 1.53 -0.39
N ALA A 262 -6.43 0.54 -1.09
CA ALA A 262 -6.16 0.64 -2.53
C ALA A 262 -7.44 0.84 -3.36
N LYS A 263 -8.53 0.14 -3.00
CA LYS A 263 -9.85 0.33 -3.61
C LYS A 263 -10.37 1.75 -3.42
N GLY A 264 -10.28 2.28 -2.18
CA GLY A 264 -10.69 3.66 -1.88
C GLY A 264 -9.85 4.69 -2.61
N LEU A 265 -8.53 4.52 -2.61
CA LEU A 265 -7.60 5.41 -3.32
C LEU A 265 -7.81 5.37 -4.83
N GLY A 266 -8.04 4.19 -5.42
CA GLY A 266 -8.37 4.04 -6.84
C GLY A 266 -9.69 4.72 -7.22
N LEU A 267 -10.72 4.63 -6.35
CA LEU A 267 -11.98 5.34 -6.52
C LEU A 267 -11.78 6.86 -6.47
N ALA A 268 -11.02 7.34 -5.49
CA ALA A 268 -10.72 8.76 -5.32
C ALA A 268 -9.96 9.35 -6.51
N ILE A 269 -8.94 8.63 -7.00
CA ILE A 269 -8.17 9.04 -8.19
C ILE A 269 -9.07 9.07 -9.43
N ALA A 270 -9.91 8.06 -9.63
CA ALA A 270 -10.81 7.99 -10.77
C ALA A 270 -11.80 9.16 -10.76
N GLU A 271 -12.48 9.39 -9.65
CA GLU A 271 -13.44 10.49 -9.52
C GLU A 271 -12.78 11.86 -9.76
N ALA A 272 -11.59 12.10 -9.17
CA ALA A 272 -10.88 13.36 -9.32
C ALA A 272 -10.32 13.58 -10.75
N ALA A 273 -9.93 12.51 -11.45
CA ALA A 273 -9.46 12.58 -12.82
C ALA A 273 -10.61 12.76 -13.85
N GLU A 274 -11.80 12.29 -13.53
CA GLU A 274 -13.00 12.44 -14.37
C GLU A 274 -13.75 13.76 -14.10
N ARG A 275 -13.42 14.46 -12.99
CA ARG A 275 -14.06 15.73 -12.62
C ARG A 275 -13.74 16.80 -13.65
N PRO A 276 -14.76 17.56 -14.15
CA PRO A 276 -14.53 18.65 -15.08
C PRO A 276 -13.54 19.68 -14.48
N THR A 277 -12.44 19.93 -15.17
CA THR A 277 -11.60 21.09 -14.88
C THR A 277 -12.34 22.30 -15.45
N THR A 278 -12.82 23.20 -14.59
CA THR A 278 -13.36 24.47 -15.04
C THR A 278 -12.24 25.28 -15.67
N THR A 279 -12.00 25.06 -16.98
CA THR A 279 -11.25 26.03 -17.77
C THR A 279 -12.10 27.29 -17.73
N ALA A 280 -11.60 28.36 -17.11
CA ALA A 280 -12.26 29.66 -17.18
C ALA A 280 -12.51 29.93 -18.65
N ILE A 281 -13.77 29.88 -19.08
CA ILE A 281 -14.20 30.38 -20.37
C ILE A 281 -13.89 31.88 -20.29
N GLY A 282 -12.82 32.29 -20.98
CA GLY A 282 -12.51 33.69 -21.13
C GLY A 282 -13.76 34.41 -21.70
N PRO A 283 -13.99 35.69 -21.37
CA PRO A 283 -15.17 36.39 -21.83
C PRO A 283 -15.25 36.25 -23.34
N THR A 284 -16.37 35.71 -23.82
CA THR A 284 -16.73 35.67 -25.24
C THR A 284 -16.81 37.12 -25.68
N ILE A 285 -15.80 37.58 -26.46
CA ILE A 285 -15.87 38.88 -27.11
C ILE A 285 -16.99 38.77 -28.14
N ALA A 286 -18.10 39.44 -27.87
CA ALA A 286 -19.17 39.56 -28.83
C ALA A 286 -18.66 40.30 -30.05
N PRO A 287 -18.91 39.86 -31.29
CA PRO A 287 -18.55 40.63 -32.47
C PRO A 287 -19.44 41.85 -32.56
N HIS A 288 -18.81 43.01 -32.74
CA HIS A 288 -19.47 44.27 -33.07
C HIS A 288 -19.94 44.31 -34.52
#